data_e17d42a508ee353db014fd3770085fe3
#
_entry.id   e17d42a508ee353db014fd3770085fe3
#
_cell.length_a   1.000
_cell.length_b   1.000
_cell.length_c   1.000
_cell.angle_alpha   90.00
_cell.angle_beta   90.00
_cell.angle_gamma   90.00
#
_symmetry.space_group_name_H-M   'P 1'
#
loop_
_entity.id
_entity.type
_entity.pdbx_description
1 polymer ?
#
loop_
_entity_poly.entity_id
_entity_poly.type
_entity_poly.pdbx_seq_one_letter_code
_entity_poly.pdbx_strand_id
1 'polypeptide(L)'
;MAREKIRVIREEMLQVANNVAQEKNIEKDEVFGAMELALEKAARVKYGFERDIRVKIDRDNGDINLSSYLKVVEEKDSEEEKNQILIDEAKKINPEINLGEFIIKELPPFEFGRVAAQNAKGVIIQKVREADKAKQFNEYKDKIGEIAIGVVKRTEFGNLIVDLGKSEAIIKREELIPRETFKNGDRVRSYIYDVKEDTKGYQVFLSRTHPQFLAKLFTQEVPEIFEGVIEVKSVSRDPGSRAKVSVFTQDSTIDPVGACVGMRGSRVQAVVNELQGEKIDIVMWSENQATYLANALAPAEVSKIFLYEEKNKVEVVIPDDQLSLAIGRKGQNVKLASTLTNLEIDILTEEEETERRKEEFKVKTEMLIEALDVEDVIAQLLVTEGYVSVDSIANENSENLEKIEGFDSDLSSEIISRAKNYLNEKNVEDLKIIDEKITDDELKNLSGLNNKMLALLAKNNVFTLDDFADLSTYDLIDKNEGIFKEIDIEENIVNDMIMKAREKWFKEDK
;
A
#
# COMPACT_ATOMS: atom_id res chain seq x y z
N MET A 1 -67.24 5.64 -17.06
CA MET A 1 -66.58 4.88 -15.97
C MET A 1 -65.15 4.43 -16.31
N ALA A 2 -64.87 3.63 -17.37
CA ALA A 2 -63.47 3.22 -17.69
C ALA A 2 -62.59 4.40 -18.13
N ARG A 3 -63.07 5.30 -18.99
CA ARG A 3 -62.35 6.51 -19.43
C ARG A 3 -62.09 7.53 -18.29
N GLU A 4 -62.99 7.66 -17.35
CA GLU A 4 -62.81 8.50 -16.17
C GLU A 4 -61.76 7.92 -15.21
N LYS A 5 -61.79 6.61 -14.94
CA LYS A 5 -60.75 5.94 -14.12
C LYS A 5 -59.36 6.08 -14.73
N ILE A 6 -59.20 5.98 -16.04
CA ILE A 6 -57.91 6.15 -16.73
C ILE A 6 -57.42 7.62 -16.59
N ARG A 7 -58.30 8.59 -16.68
CA ARG A 7 -57.94 10.00 -16.51
C ARG A 7 -57.51 10.34 -15.09
N VAL A 8 -58.15 9.78 -14.08
CA VAL A 8 -57.75 9.98 -12.66
C VAL A 8 -56.37 9.36 -12.40
N ILE A 9 -56.08 8.17 -12.93
CA ILE A 9 -54.78 7.53 -12.76
C ILE A 9 -53.65 8.35 -13.42
N ARG A 10 -53.89 8.99 -14.54
CA ARG A 10 -52.91 9.86 -15.26
C ARG A 10 -52.57 11.10 -14.44
N GLU A 11 -53.56 11.78 -13.92
CA GLU A 11 -53.39 12.98 -13.09
C GLU A 11 -52.68 12.65 -11.77
N GLU A 12 -52.97 11.52 -11.15
CA GLU A 12 -52.30 11.03 -9.94
C GLU A 12 -50.81 10.73 -10.20
N MET A 13 -50.48 10.13 -11.35
CA MET A 13 -49.07 9.83 -11.69
C MET A 13 -48.23 11.09 -11.90
N LEU A 14 -48.76 12.09 -12.60
CA LEU A 14 -48.08 13.39 -12.79
C LEU A 14 -47.89 14.10 -11.44
N GLN A 15 -48.91 14.05 -10.55
CA GLN A 15 -48.79 14.62 -9.21
C GLN A 15 -47.75 13.89 -8.36
N VAL A 16 -47.71 12.57 -8.39
CA VAL A 16 -46.72 11.76 -7.68
C VAL A 16 -45.33 12.07 -8.19
N ALA A 17 -45.09 12.12 -9.51
CA ALA A 17 -43.82 12.47 -10.09
C ALA A 17 -43.35 13.89 -9.68
N ASN A 18 -44.24 14.87 -9.71
CA ASN A 18 -43.96 16.23 -9.28
C ASN A 18 -43.61 16.32 -7.80
N ASN A 19 -44.40 15.67 -6.93
CA ASN A 19 -44.20 15.69 -5.49
C ASN A 19 -42.89 15.04 -5.11
N VAL A 20 -42.56 13.89 -5.71
CA VAL A 20 -41.28 13.19 -5.46
C VAL A 20 -40.10 14.02 -5.96
N ALA A 21 -40.21 14.64 -7.17
CA ALA A 21 -39.18 15.50 -7.71
C ALA A 21 -38.88 16.71 -6.80
N GLN A 22 -39.93 17.35 -6.28
CA GLN A 22 -39.79 18.48 -5.36
C GLN A 22 -39.29 18.07 -3.97
N GLU A 23 -39.86 17.01 -3.38
CA GLU A 23 -39.48 16.54 -2.05
C GLU A 23 -38.02 16.08 -1.98
N LYS A 24 -37.53 15.47 -3.04
CA LYS A 24 -36.17 14.90 -3.11
C LYS A 24 -35.17 15.76 -3.88
N ASN A 25 -35.61 16.88 -4.47
CA ASN A 25 -34.80 17.78 -5.30
C ASN A 25 -34.06 17.04 -6.43
N ILE A 26 -34.81 16.20 -7.15
CA ILE A 26 -34.35 15.37 -8.28
C ILE A 26 -35.04 15.91 -9.55
N GLU A 27 -34.40 15.72 -10.70
CA GLU A 27 -35.01 16.11 -11.98
C GLU A 27 -36.26 15.27 -12.27
N LYS A 28 -37.32 15.90 -12.78
CA LYS A 28 -38.59 15.23 -13.09
C LYS A 28 -38.41 14.08 -14.09
N ASP A 29 -37.49 14.23 -15.04
CA ASP A 29 -37.23 13.20 -16.04
C ASP A 29 -36.64 11.92 -15.46
N GLU A 30 -35.82 12.01 -14.40
CA GLU A 30 -35.31 10.83 -13.69
C GLU A 30 -36.43 10.08 -12.96
N VAL A 31 -37.38 10.82 -12.38
CA VAL A 31 -38.55 10.22 -11.74
C VAL A 31 -39.44 9.52 -12.78
N PHE A 32 -39.71 10.15 -13.92
CA PHE A 32 -40.46 9.52 -15.01
C PHE A 32 -39.74 8.28 -15.55
N GLY A 33 -38.42 8.33 -15.77
CA GLY A 33 -37.64 7.15 -16.17
C GLY A 33 -37.75 5.98 -15.20
N ALA A 34 -37.76 6.28 -13.89
CA ALA A 34 -37.98 5.26 -12.86
C ALA A 34 -39.37 4.67 -12.93
N MET A 35 -40.42 5.50 -13.18
CA MET A 35 -41.80 5.06 -13.36
C MET A 35 -41.92 4.19 -14.63
N GLU A 36 -41.30 4.57 -15.74
CA GLU A 36 -41.32 3.83 -17.00
C GLU A 36 -40.69 2.41 -16.78
N LEU A 37 -39.54 2.30 -16.12
CA LEU A 37 -38.94 1.01 -15.77
C LEU A 37 -39.82 0.14 -14.86
N ALA A 38 -40.52 0.75 -13.93
CA ALA A 38 -41.45 0.02 -13.05
C ALA A 38 -42.63 -0.55 -13.82
N LEU A 39 -43.17 0.24 -14.74
CA LEU A 39 -44.28 -0.16 -15.61
C LEU A 39 -43.82 -1.23 -16.62
N GLU A 40 -42.61 -1.16 -17.13
CA GLU A 40 -42.03 -2.21 -17.96
C GLU A 40 -41.93 -3.55 -17.23
N LYS A 41 -41.46 -3.57 -15.98
CA LYS A 41 -41.42 -4.79 -15.15
C LYS A 41 -42.83 -5.35 -14.94
N ALA A 42 -43.79 -4.50 -14.68
CA ALA A 42 -45.21 -4.90 -14.51
C ALA A 42 -45.80 -5.43 -15.82
N ALA A 43 -45.50 -4.80 -16.95
CA ALA A 43 -45.94 -5.25 -18.27
C ALA A 43 -45.32 -6.61 -18.66
N ARG A 44 -44.04 -6.84 -18.36
CA ARG A 44 -43.39 -8.14 -18.56
C ARG A 44 -44.02 -9.27 -17.74
N VAL A 45 -44.48 -9.01 -16.53
CA VAL A 45 -45.24 -9.99 -15.73
C VAL A 45 -46.54 -10.41 -16.43
N LYS A 46 -47.21 -9.49 -17.12
CA LYS A 46 -48.49 -9.76 -17.79
C LYS A 46 -48.31 -10.35 -19.20
N TYR A 47 -47.39 -9.80 -19.98
CA TYR A 47 -47.24 -10.16 -21.40
C TYR A 47 -46.15 -11.19 -21.67
N GLY A 48 -45.36 -11.55 -20.63
CA GLY A 48 -44.25 -12.50 -20.65
C GLY A 48 -42.92 -11.84 -20.35
N PHE A 49 -42.12 -12.46 -19.46
CA PHE A 49 -40.80 -11.95 -19.00
C PHE A 49 -39.78 -11.89 -20.13
N GLU A 50 -39.93 -12.73 -21.14
CA GLU A 50 -39.00 -12.88 -22.26
C GLU A 50 -39.19 -11.79 -23.33
N ARG A 51 -40.27 -10.98 -23.27
CA ARG A 51 -40.56 -9.95 -24.28
C ARG A 51 -39.83 -8.64 -23.99
N ASP A 52 -39.26 -8.02 -25.04
CA ASP A 52 -38.75 -6.65 -24.96
C ASP A 52 -39.91 -5.67 -25.01
N ILE A 53 -40.38 -5.29 -23.85
CA ILE A 53 -41.48 -4.33 -23.69
C ILE A 53 -40.90 -3.06 -23.14
N ARG A 54 -41.15 -1.95 -23.83
CA ARG A 54 -40.76 -0.61 -23.40
C ARG A 54 -41.97 0.24 -23.15
N VAL A 55 -41.87 1.06 -22.11
CA VAL A 55 -42.96 1.97 -21.69
C VAL A 55 -42.46 3.38 -21.81
N LYS A 56 -43.25 4.25 -22.40
CA LYS A 56 -43.03 5.70 -22.39
C LYS A 56 -44.22 6.40 -21.78
N ILE A 57 -43.96 7.31 -20.86
CA ILE A 57 -44.94 8.19 -20.23
C ILE A 57 -44.85 9.55 -20.89
N ASP A 58 -45.93 10.05 -21.42
CA ASP A 58 -46.01 11.43 -21.91
C ASP A 58 -45.92 12.40 -20.72
N ARG A 59 -44.95 13.32 -20.79
CA ARG A 59 -44.63 14.26 -19.69
C ARG A 59 -45.73 15.29 -19.43
N ASP A 60 -46.52 15.59 -20.46
CA ASP A 60 -47.55 16.66 -20.42
C ASP A 60 -48.91 16.15 -19.98
N ASN A 61 -49.31 14.99 -20.50
CA ASN A 61 -50.67 14.48 -20.27
C ASN A 61 -50.70 13.19 -19.41
N GLY A 62 -49.52 12.59 -19.11
CA GLY A 62 -49.41 11.37 -18.31
C GLY A 62 -49.86 10.10 -19.04
N ASP A 63 -49.99 10.12 -20.38
CA ASP A 63 -50.38 8.99 -21.17
C ASP A 63 -49.27 7.92 -21.18
N ILE A 64 -49.68 6.66 -21.00
CA ILE A 64 -48.74 5.52 -20.93
C ILE A 64 -48.84 4.76 -22.26
N ASN A 65 -47.74 4.81 -23.03
CA ASN A 65 -47.57 4.11 -24.27
C ASN A 65 -46.75 2.83 -24.04
N LEU A 66 -47.39 1.68 -24.26
CA LEU A 66 -46.74 0.37 -24.18
C LEU A 66 -46.39 -0.14 -25.57
N SER A 67 -45.15 -0.48 -25.78
CA SER A 67 -44.66 -0.99 -27.06
C SER A 67 -43.79 -2.25 -26.89
N SER A 68 -44.05 -3.27 -27.70
CA SER A 68 -43.20 -4.44 -27.81
C SER A 68 -42.26 -4.27 -28.99
N TYR A 69 -40.97 -4.46 -28.77
CA TYR A 69 -39.93 -4.36 -29.75
C TYR A 69 -39.59 -5.74 -30.29
N LEU A 70 -39.74 -5.93 -31.60
CA LEU A 70 -39.42 -7.19 -32.29
C LEU A 70 -38.25 -6.93 -33.24
N LYS A 71 -37.13 -7.61 -33.03
CA LYS A 71 -35.94 -7.52 -33.87
C LYS A 71 -36.15 -8.30 -35.16
N VAL A 72 -35.86 -7.68 -36.30
CA VAL A 72 -35.95 -8.31 -37.62
C VAL A 72 -34.74 -9.21 -37.84
N VAL A 73 -34.97 -10.53 -38.08
CA VAL A 73 -33.95 -11.55 -38.27
C VAL A 73 -34.25 -12.37 -39.53
N GLU A 74 -33.23 -13.02 -40.11
CA GLU A 74 -33.41 -13.97 -41.22
C GLU A 74 -33.95 -15.31 -40.74
N GLU A 75 -33.38 -15.82 -39.63
CA GLU A 75 -33.81 -17.04 -38.96
C GLU A 75 -34.08 -16.77 -37.49
N LYS A 76 -35.14 -17.32 -36.94
CA LYS A 76 -35.47 -17.16 -35.51
C LYS A 76 -34.61 -18.06 -34.65
N ASP A 77 -33.99 -17.47 -33.63
CA ASP A 77 -33.30 -18.18 -32.58
C ASP A 77 -34.32 -18.77 -31.60
N SER A 78 -34.18 -20.04 -31.24
CA SER A 78 -35.11 -20.75 -30.36
C SER A 78 -35.20 -20.18 -28.96
N GLU A 79 -34.15 -19.51 -28.49
CA GLU A 79 -34.14 -18.86 -27.16
C GLU A 79 -34.81 -17.48 -27.12
N GLU A 80 -34.80 -16.74 -28.25
CA GLU A 80 -35.35 -15.37 -28.34
C GLU A 80 -36.58 -15.29 -29.30
N GLU A 81 -37.22 -16.37 -29.62
CA GLU A 81 -38.29 -16.45 -30.65
C GLU A 81 -39.41 -15.40 -30.44
N LYS A 82 -39.70 -15.02 -29.18
CA LYS A 82 -40.78 -14.09 -28.85
C LYS A 82 -40.40 -12.60 -29.08
N ASN A 83 -39.10 -12.30 -29.25
CA ASN A 83 -38.59 -10.94 -29.52
C ASN A 83 -38.11 -10.76 -30.95
N GLN A 84 -38.29 -11.80 -31.80
CA GLN A 84 -37.81 -11.80 -33.18
C GLN A 84 -38.98 -11.89 -34.13
N ILE A 85 -38.84 -11.28 -35.31
CA ILE A 85 -39.76 -11.37 -36.43
C ILE A 85 -38.96 -11.68 -37.71
N LEU A 86 -39.46 -12.57 -38.56
CA LEU A 86 -38.82 -12.86 -39.83
C LEU A 86 -38.91 -11.70 -40.79
N ILE A 87 -37.88 -11.48 -41.59
CA ILE A 87 -37.81 -10.37 -42.54
C ILE A 87 -38.98 -10.35 -43.53
N ASP A 88 -39.50 -11.52 -43.94
CA ASP A 88 -40.64 -11.64 -44.84
C ASP A 88 -41.97 -11.18 -44.21
N GLU A 89 -42.11 -11.40 -42.90
CA GLU A 89 -43.25 -10.89 -42.13
C GLU A 89 -43.09 -9.39 -41.79
N ALA A 90 -41.85 -8.98 -41.54
CA ALA A 90 -41.50 -7.57 -41.23
C ALA A 90 -41.77 -6.66 -42.44
N LYS A 91 -41.41 -7.08 -43.67
CA LYS A 91 -41.66 -6.33 -44.91
C LYS A 91 -43.13 -6.19 -45.25
N LYS A 92 -44.02 -7.05 -44.75
CA LYS A 92 -45.45 -6.89 -44.92
C LYS A 92 -46.01 -5.72 -44.06
N ILE A 93 -45.33 -5.39 -43.01
CA ILE A 93 -45.73 -4.33 -42.08
C ILE A 93 -45.06 -3.02 -42.49
N ASN A 94 -43.74 -3.05 -42.79
CA ASN A 94 -42.98 -1.94 -43.29
C ASN A 94 -42.05 -2.39 -44.45
N PRO A 95 -42.33 -2.00 -45.71
CA PRO A 95 -41.55 -2.43 -46.87
C PRO A 95 -40.08 -1.99 -46.89
N GLU A 96 -39.73 -0.92 -46.17
CA GLU A 96 -38.39 -0.32 -46.18
C GLU A 96 -37.49 -0.83 -45.05
N ILE A 97 -37.96 -1.80 -44.24
CA ILE A 97 -37.25 -2.28 -43.06
C ILE A 97 -36.08 -3.20 -43.43
N ASN A 98 -34.94 -3.02 -42.72
CA ASN A 98 -33.72 -3.79 -42.93
C ASN A 98 -33.52 -4.80 -41.79
N LEU A 99 -32.62 -5.78 -42.06
CA LEU A 99 -32.18 -6.76 -41.05
C LEU A 99 -31.53 -6.03 -39.84
N GLY A 100 -31.92 -6.46 -38.65
CA GLY A 100 -31.41 -5.87 -37.39
C GLY A 100 -32.18 -4.69 -36.86
N GLU A 101 -33.11 -4.12 -37.66
CA GLU A 101 -34.01 -3.06 -37.20
C GLU A 101 -35.14 -3.63 -36.32
N PHE A 102 -35.88 -2.75 -35.64
CA PHE A 102 -36.95 -3.17 -34.75
C PHE A 102 -38.34 -2.77 -35.32
N ILE A 103 -39.27 -3.69 -35.28
CA ILE A 103 -40.69 -3.38 -35.45
C ILE A 103 -41.29 -3.08 -34.08
N ILE A 104 -41.92 -1.93 -33.99
CA ILE A 104 -42.63 -1.49 -32.78
C ILE A 104 -44.11 -1.89 -32.92
N LYS A 105 -44.56 -2.74 -32.00
CA LYS A 105 -45.97 -3.14 -31.91
C LYS A 105 -46.57 -2.53 -30.68
N GLU A 106 -47.55 -1.67 -30.83
CA GLU A 106 -48.31 -1.12 -29.71
C GLU A 106 -49.08 -2.22 -28.99
N LEU A 107 -48.98 -2.25 -27.69
CA LEU A 107 -49.75 -3.15 -26.80
C LEU A 107 -50.90 -2.39 -26.18
N PRO A 108 -52.08 -3.05 -25.99
CA PRO A 108 -53.21 -2.43 -25.39
C PRO A 108 -52.89 -2.04 -23.92
N PRO A 109 -53.32 -0.86 -23.47
CA PRO A 109 -53.15 -0.46 -22.08
C PRO A 109 -53.91 -1.43 -21.17
N PHE A 110 -53.33 -1.76 -20.04
CA PHE A 110 -53.92 -2.65 -19.07
C PHE A 110 -54.09 -1.93 -17.70
N GLU A 111 -55.06 -2.37 -16.92
CA GLU A 111 -55.24 -1.87 -15.57
C GLU A 111 -54.08 -2.37 -14.69
N PHE A 112 -53.29 -1.43 -14.19
CA PHE A 112 -52.24 -1.72 -13.24
C PHE A 112 -52.84 -2.12 -11.91
N GLY A 113 -52.85 -3.42 -11.61
CA GLY A 113 -53.34 -3.94 -10.31
C GLY A 113 -52.49 -3.44 -9.15
N ARG A 114 -52.95 -3.66 -7.91
CA ARG A 114 -52.24 -3.23 -6.68
C ARG A 114 -50.79 -3.70 -6.61
N VAL A 115 -50.48 -4.90 -7.15
CA VAL A 115 -49.12 -5.47 -7.18
C VAL A 115 -48.18 -4.64 -8.09
N ALA A 116 -48.67 -4.23 -9.27
CA ALA A 116 -47.92 -3.39 -10.18
C ALA A 116 -47.65 -2.00 -9.59
N ALA A 117 -48.63 -1.41 -8.91
CA ALA A 117 -48.46 -0.14 -8.22
C ALA A 117 -47.44 -0.23 -7.07
N GLN A 118 -47.42 -1.34 -6.32
CA GLN A 118 -46.43 -1.57 -5.25
C GLN A 118 -45.02 -1.77 -5.84
N ASN A 119 -44.91 -2.52 -6.94
CA ASN A 119 -43.62 -2.70 -7.63
C ASN A 119 -43.11 -1.38 -8.20
N ALA A 120 -44.00 -0.58 -8.80
CA ALA A 120 -43.66 0.76 -9.30
C ALA A 120 -43.13 1.64 -8.16
N LYS A 121 -43.81 1.68 -7.02
CA LYS A 121 -43.34 2.41 -5.84
C LYS A 121 -41.95 1.93 -5.38
N GLY A 122 -41.70 0.62 -5.37
CA GLY A 122 -40.42 0.05 -5.01
C GLY A 122 -39.29 0.50 -5.95
N VAL A 123 -39.53 0.47 -7.26
CA VAL A 123 -38.56 0.91 -8.27
C VAL A 123 -38.29 2.41 -8.20
N ILE A 124 -39.31 3.23 -8.02
CA ILE A 124 -39.18 4.68 -7.83
C ILE A 124 -38.31 4.96 -6.60
N ILE A 125 -38.62 4.35 -5.46
CA ILE A 125 -37.85 4.52 -4.23
C ILE A 125 -36.40 4.10 -4.45
N GLN A 126 -36.14 3.02 -5.18
CA GLN A 126 -34.79 2.56 -5.49
C GLN A 126 -34.06 3.57 -6.37
N LYS A 127 -34.67 4.06 -7.45
CA LYS A 127 -34.06 5.05 -8.36
C LYS A 127 -33.77 6.39 -7.66
N VAL A 128 -34.70 6.85 -6.83
CA VAL A 128 -34.49 8.03 -5.99
C VAL A 128 -33.28 7.83 -5.07
N ARG A 129 -33.16 6.65 -4.44
CA ARG A 129 -31.99 6.35 -3.60
C ARG A 129 -30.69 6.28 -4.41
N GLU A 130 -30.72 5.75 -5.64
CA GLU A 130 -29.55 5.72 -6.53
C GLU A 130 -29.14 7.14 -6.92
N ALA A 131 -30.08 8.00 -7.30
CA ALA A 131 -29.81 9.41 -7.62
C ALA A 131 -29.30 10.19 -6.39
N ASP A 132 -29.88 10.02 -5.21
CA ASP A 132 -29.40 10.62 -3.96
C ASP A 132 -27.95 10.16 -3.67
N LYS A 133 -27.65 8.88 -3.88
CA LYS A 133 -26.30 8.33 -3.70
C LYS A 133 -25.30 8.92 -4.68
N ALA A 134 -25.64 9.00 -5.97
CA ALA A 134 -24.78 9.61 -6.98
C ALA A 134 -24.48 11.08 -6.66
N LYS A 135 -25.49 11.82 -6.18
CA LYS A 135 -25.31 13.20 -5.74
C LYS A 135 -24.39 13.31 -4.52
N GLN A 136 -24.58 12.45 -3.53
CA GLN A 136 -23.74 12.39 -2.33
C GLN A 136 -22.29 12.04 -2.69
N PHE A 137 -22.09 11.04 -3.55
CA PHE A 137 -20.76 10.67 -4.06
C PHE A 137 -20.08 11.87 -4.73
N ASN A 138 -20.75 12.53 -5.67
CA ASN A 138 -20.18 13.68 -6.38
C ASN A 138 -19.87 14.86 -5.45
N GLU A 139 -20.59 15.03 -4.35
CA GLU A 139 -20.32 16.10 -3.38
C GLU A 139 -19.11 15.80 -2.49
N TYR A 140 -18.86 14.52 -2.16
CA TYR A 140 -17.82 14.15 -1.20
C TYR A 140 -16.56 13.58 -1.85
N LYS A 141 -16.58 13.14 -3.11
CA LYS A 141 -15.40 12.60 -3.80
C LYS A 141 -14.21 13.56 -3.81
N ASP A 142 -14.47 14.86 -4.01
CA ASP A 142 -13.42 15.89 -4.05
C ASP A 142 -12.98 16.34 -2.64
N LYS A 143 -13.66 15.87 -1.58
CA LYS A 143 -13.33 16.13 -0.18
C LYS A 143 -12.55 15.01 0.49
N ILE A 144 -12.16 13.98 -0.29
CA ILE A 144 -11.24 12.95 0.22
C ILE A 144 -9.94 13.66 0.65
N GLY A 145 -9.46 13.34 1.83
CA GLY A 145 -8.29 14.00 2.38
C GLY A 145 -8.58 15.23 3.26
N GLU A 146 -9.84 15.59 3.48
CA GLU A 146 -10.24 16.70 4.35
C GLU A 146 -10.83 16.22 5.68
N ILE A 147 -10.89 17.14 6.64
CA ILE A 147 -11.60 16.91 7.91
C ILE A 147 -13.07 17.26 7.73
N ALA A 148 -13.94 16.28 7.98
CA ALA A 148 -15.37 16.48 8.11
C ALA A 148 -15.76 16.64 9.59
N ILE A 149 -16.71 17.53 9.83
CA ILE A 149 -17.34 17.72 11.14
C ILE A 149 -18.79 17.24 11.00
N GLY A 150 -19.19 16.33 11.88
CA GLY A 150 -20.54 15.80 11.88
C GLY A 150 -21.07 15.57 13.29
N VAL A 151 -22.32 15.11 13.35
CA VAL A 151 -23.00 14.78 14.60
C VAL A 151 -23.26 13.28 14.65
N VAL A 152 -22.93 12.64 15.74
CA VAL A 152 -23.18 11.21 15.94
C VAL A 152 -24.68 10.96 16.02
N LYS A 153 -25.22 10.19 15.06
CA LYS A 153 -26.65 9.87 14.97
C LYS A 153 -26.98 8.60 15.75
N ARG A 154 -26.18 7.58 15.61
CA ARG A 154 -26.32 6.28 16.30
C ARG A 154 -25.03 5.47 16.25
N THR A 155 -24.99 4.44 17.09
CA THR A 155 -23.92 3.44 17.07
C THR A 155 -24.49 2.09 16.64
N GLU A 156 -23.88 1.44 15.65
CA GLU A 156 -24.30 0.14 15.11
C GLU A 156 -23.12 -0.83 15.13
N PHE A 157 -23.22 -1.91 15.88
CA PHE A 157 -22.17 -2.95 16.00
C PHE A 157 -20.76 -2.38 16.32
N GLY A 158 -20.73 -1.29 17.10
CA GLY A 158 -19.48 -0.61 17.44
C GLY A 158 -19.00 0.42 16.42
N ASN A 159 -19.63 0.52 15.24
CA ASN A 159 -19.38 1.58 14.28
C ASN A 159 -20.21 2.81 14.62
N LEU A 160 -19.67 4.00 14.39
CA LEU A 160 -20.41 5.25 14.54
C LEU A 160 -21.00 5.69 13.21
N ILE A 161 -22.26 6.02 13.23
CA ILE A 161 -22.95 6.66 12.11
C ILE A 161 -23.02 8.14 12.39
N VAL A 162 -22.41 8.92 11.52
CA VAL A 162 -22.22 10.36 11.65
C VAL A 162 -23.04 11.06 10.57
N ASP A 163 -23.83 12.02 10.98
CA ASP A 163 -24.57 12.89 10.08
C ASP A 163 -23.70 14.11 9.71
N LEU A 164 -23.37 14.22 8.42
CA LEU A 164 -22.62 15.36 7.86
C LEU A 164 -23.54 16.48 7.34
N GLY A 165 -24.83 16.39 7.61
CA GLY A 165 -25.89 17.32 7.17
C GLY A 165 -26.50 16.94 5.82
N LYS A 166 -25.72 16.56 4.83
CA LYS A 166 -26.20 16.16 3.49
C LYS A 166 -26.09 14.66 3.24
N SER A 167 -25.23 13.97 3.98
CA SER A 167 -25.01 12.52 3.88
C SER A 167 -24.72 11.92 5.24
N GLU A 168 -25.08 10.65 5.41
CA GLU A 168 -24.60 9.85 6.52
C GLU A 168 -23.25 9.22 6.16
N ALA A 169 -22.30 9.31 7.09
CA ALA A 169 -20.99 8.72 7.00
C ALA A 169 -20.78 7.67 8.08
N ILE A 170 -19.85 6.77 7.88
CA ILE A 170 -19.52 5.73 8.84
C ILE A 170 -18.08 5.86 9.32
N ILE A 171 -17.88 5.79 10.65
CA ILE A 171 -16.58 5.53 11.26
C ILE A 171 -16.62 4.08 11.75
N LYS A 172 -15.82 3.21 11.15
CA LYS A 172 -15.70 1.83 11.60
C LYS A 172 -15.06 1.77 12.98
N ARG A 173 -15.36 0.71 13.73
CA ARG A 173 -14.77 0.49 15.06
C ARG A 173 -13.22 0.52 15.05
N GLU A 174 -12.60 -0.01 14.03
CA GLU A 174 -11.14 -0.02 13.80
C GLU A 174 -10.57 1.38 13.57
N GLU A 175 -11.41 2.29 13.07
CA GLU A 175 -11.08 3.68 12.75
C GLU A 175 -11.39 4.66 13.89
N LEU A 176 -11.79 4.15 15.04
CA LEU A 176 -11.97 4.92 16.27
C LEU A 176 -10.71 4.85 17.14
N ILE A 177 -10.40 5.94 17.81
CA ILE A 177 -9.29 5.96 18.77
C ILE A 177 -9.63 5.00 19.93
N PRO A 178 -8.71 4.12 20.35
CA PRO A 178 -8.95 3.22 21.47
C PRO A 178 -9.42 3.96 22.72
N ARG A 179 -10.48 3.45 23.37
CA ARG A 179 -11.13 4.00 24.56
C ARG A 179 -11.97 5.26 24.34
N GLU A 180 -12.10 5.73 23.11
CA GLU A 180 -12.97 6.84 22.77
C GLU A 180 -14.43 6.39 22.79
N THR A 181 -15.29 7.17 23.40
CA THR A 181 -16.73 6.87 23.48
C THR A 181 -17.54 8.10 23.10
N PHE A 182 -18.45 7.93 22.15
CA PHE A 182 -19.37 8.97 21.70
C PHE A 182 -20.80 8.61 22.06
N LYS A 183 -21.58 9.63 22.39
CA LYS A 183 -23.03 9.54 22.58
C LYS A 183 -23.75 10.11 21.37
N ASN A 184 -25.01 9.71 21.20
CA ASN A 184 -25.87 10.32 20.19
C ASN A 184 -25.98 11.83 20.45
N GLY A 185 -25.75 12.62 19.40
CA GLY A 185 -25.75 14.08 19.46
C GLY A 185 -24.37 14.72 19.67
N ASP A 186 -23.33 13.93 19.97
CA ASP A 186 -21.99 14.46 20.10
C ASP A 186 -21.45 14.91 18.74
N ARG A 187 -20.69 16.01 18.74
CA ARG A 187 -19.95 16.45 17.55
C ARG A 187 -18.66 15.67 17.45
N VAL A 188 -18.34 15.21 16.24
CA VAL A 188 -17.11 14.48 15.94
C VAL A 188 -16.41 15.09 14.73
N ARG A 189 -15.10 15.30 14.86
CA ARG A 189 -14.20 15.63 13.74
C ARG A 189 -13.57 14.33 13.25
N SER A 190 -13.50 14.13 11.95
CA SER A 190 -12.94 12.92 11.38
C SER A 190 -12.38 13.20 10.00
N TYR A 191 -11.42 12.41 9.58
CA TYR A 191 -10.80 12.49 8.27
C TYR A 191 -11.58 11.63 7.27
N ILE A 192 -11.89 12.19 6.10
CA ILE A 192 -12.51 11.44 5.01
C ILE A 192 -11.41 10.66 4.29
N TYR A 193 -11.31 9.35 4.52
CA TYR A 193 -10.26 8.55 3.89
C TYR A 193 -10.72 7.86 2.62
N ASP A 194 -12.01 7.64 2.43
CA ASP A 194 -12.55 6.98 1.25
C ASP A 194 -14.00 7.37 0.99
N VAL A 195 -14.38 7.44 -0.29
CA VAL A 195 -15.77 7.66 -0.72
C VAL A 195 -16.05 6.70 -1.87
N LYS A 196 -17.04 5.80 -1.68
CA LYS A 196 -17.39 4.74 -2.64
C LYS A 196 -18.73 4.98 -3.29
N GLU A 197 -18.80 4.81 -4.61
CA GLU A 197 -20.03 4.98 -5.39
C GLU A 197 -21.02 3.81 -5.18
N ASP A 198 -20.54 2.57 -5.37
CA ASP A 198 -21.38 1.37 -5.38
C ASP A 198 -21.43 0.62 -4.05
N THR A 199 -21.88 1.26 -2.98
CA THR A 199 -22.08 0.57 -1.71
C THR A 199 -23.56 0.30 -1.43
N LYS A 200 -23.88 -0.87 -0.87
CA LYS A 200 -25.23 -1.18 -0.35
C LYS A 200 -25.55 -0.42 0.95
N GLY A 201 -24.59 0.37 1.48
CA GLY A 201 -24.66 1.10 2.74
C GLY A 201 -24.22 2.55 2.61
N TYR A 202 -23.35 2.95 3.54
CA TYR A 202 -22.75 4.28 3.58
C TYR A 202 -21.69 4.45 2.51
N GLN A 203 -21.63 5.63 1.90
CA GLN A 203 -20.67 5.95 0.85
C GLN A 203 -19.42 6.64 1.39
N VAL A 204 -19.56 7.46 2.42
CA VAL A 204 -18.49 8.25 3.02
C VAL A 204 -17.90 7.51 4.20
N PHE A 205 -16.62 7.23 4.14
CA PHE A 205 -15.86 6.52 5.17
C PHE A 205 -14.95 7.50 5.89
N LEU A 206 -15.08 7.52 7.20
CA LEU A 206 -14.37 8.43 8.08
C LEU A 206 -13.41 7.67 9.00
N SER A 207 -12.27 8.30 9.30
CA SER A 207 -11.28 7.76 10.23
C SER A 207 -10.84 8.80 11.25
N ARG A 208 -10.55 8.34 12.47
CA ARG A 208 -9.88 9.11 13.53
C ARG A 208 -8.51 8.53 13.88
N THR A 209 -8.18 7.36 13.33
CA THR A 209 -6.88 6.68 13.50
C THR A 209 -5.88 7.03 12.40
N HIS A 210 -6.34 7.45 11.23
CA HIS A 210 -5.51 7.71 10.06
C HIS A 210 -4.42 8.77 10.35
N PRO A 211 -3.15 8.56 9.92
CA PRO A 211 -2.06 9.51 10.16
C PRO A 211 -2.34 10.90 9.61
N GLN A 212 -2.95 10.99 8.43
CA GLN A 212 -3.30 12.27 7.80
C GLN A 212 -4.35 13.07 8.58
N PHE A 213 -5.14 12.43 9.44
CA PHE A 213 -6.03 13.15 10.36
C PHE A 213 -5.23 14.10 11.26
N LEU A 214 -4.12 13.61 11.82
CA LEU A 214 -3.24 14.42 12.66
C LEU A 214 -2.59 15.55 11.84
N ALA A 215 -2.09 15.29 10.63
CA ALA A 215 -1.52 16.33 9.77
C ALA A 215 -2.53 17.44 9.48
N LYS A 216 -3.77 17.08 9.16
CA LYS A 216 -4.84 18.06 8.89
C LYS A 216 -5.29 18.82 10.14
N LEU A 217 -5.24 18.21 11.33
CA LEU A 217 -5.48 18.94 12.58
C LEU A 217 -4.40 20.01 12.80
N PHE A 218 -3.13 19.70 12.55
CA PHE A 218 -2.06 20.70 12.59
C PHE A 218 -2.27 21.81 11.56
N THR A 219 -2.71 21.50 10.37
CA THR A 219 -3.04 22.51 9.34
C THR A 219 -4.15 23.47 9.82
N GLN A 220 -5.11 23.00 10.63
CA GLN A 220 -6.17 23.85 11.17
C GLN A 220 -5.71 24.69 12.37
N GLU A 221 -4.82 24.18 13.21
CA GLU A 221 -4.40 24.84 14.46
C GLU A 221 -3.14 25.72 14.29
N VAL A 222 -2.36 25.51 13.20
CA VAL A 222 -1.08 26.19 12.94
C VAL A 222 -1.19 27.00 11.64
N PRO A 223 -1.33 28.33 11.73
CA PRO A 223 -1.46 29.19 10.55
C PRO A 223 -0.29 29.07 9.57
N GLU A 224 0.93 28.91 10.07
CA GLU A 224 2.15 28.76 9.27
C GLU A 224 2.15 27.50 8.41
N ILE A 225 1.45 26.43 8.84
CA ILE A 225 1.22 25.23 8.03
C ILE A 225 0.12 25.50 7.00
N PHE A 226 -0.95 26.17 7.39
CA PHE A 226 -2.05 26.52 6.48
C PHE A 226 -1.59 27.42 5.33
N GLU A 227 -0.71 28.39 5.62
CA GLU A 227 -0.10 29.29 4.64
C GLU A 227 1.00 28.64 3.79
N GLY A 228 1.40 27.39 4.11
CA GLY A 228 2.44 26.65 3.40
C GLY A 228 3.88 27.08 3.71
N VAL A 229 4.10 27.89 4.74
CA VAL A 229 5.43 28.28 5.21
C VAL A 229 6.14 27.11 5.91
N ILE A 230 5.36 26.31 6.64
CA ILE A 230 5.80 25.06 7.28
C ILE A 230 5.08 23.89 6.59
N GLU A 231 5.85 22.89 6.21
CA GLU A 231 5.33 21.66 5.61
C GLU A 231 5.38 20.51 6.61
N VAL A 232 4.30 19.72 6.67
CA VAL A 232 4.30 18.43 7.36
C VAL A 232 4.79 17.37 6.36
N LYS A 233 6.00 16.85 6.58
CA LYS A 233 6.63 15.87 5.66
C LYS A 233 6.13 14.46 5.88
N SER A 234 6.06 13.99 7.11
CA SER A 234 5.55 12.67 7.45
C SER A 234 4.90 12.64 8.83
N VAL A 235 4.05 11.64 9.05
CA VAL A 235 3.36 11.42 10.31
C VAL A 235 3.37 9.92 10.61
N SER A 236 3.84 9.58 11.81
CA SER A 236 3.76 8.23 12.36
C SER A 236 2.91 8.25 13.62
N ARG A 237 1.97 7.30 13.74
CA ARG A 237 0.95 7.36 14.78
C ARG A 237 0.65 6.01 15.37
N ASP A 238 0.56 5.95 16.70
CA ASP A 238 -0.05 4.88 17.48
C ASP A 238 -1.31 5.48 18.14
N PRO A 239 -2.50 5.29 17.53
CA PRO A 239 -3.70 6.03 17.89
C PRO A 239 -4.08 5.91 19.37
N GLY A 240 -4.30 7.04 20.02
CA GLY A 240 -4.66 7.14 21.43
C GLY A 240 -3.50 6.92 22.41
N SER A 241 -2.27 6.78 21.91
CA SER A 241 -1.08 6.60 22.74
C SER A 241 -0.03 7.66 22.44
N ARG A 242 0.60 7.61 21.28
CA ARG A 242 1.67 8.55 20.89
C ARG A 242 1.75 8.70 19.38
N ALA A 243 2.15 9.89 18.93
CA ALA A 243 2.42 10.16 17.52
C ALA A 243 3.71 10.98 17.37
N LYS A 244 4.34 10.87 16.21
CA LYS A 244 5.43 11.72 15.77
C LYS A 244 5.03 12.42 14.47
N VAL A 245 5.32 13.72 14.39
CA VAL A 245 5.03 14.55 13.22
C VAL A 245 6.30 15.24 12.81
N SER A 246 6.75 15.02 11.58
CA SER A 246 7.92 15.71 11.07
C SER A 246 7.52 16.96 10.29
N VAL A 247 8.17 18.07 10.62
CA VAL A 247 7.91 19.38 10.06
C VAL A 247 9.17 19.98 9.45
N PHE A 248 8.98 20.73 8.38
CA PHE A 248 10.07 21.36 7.63
C PHE A 248 9.68 22.77 7.20
N THR A 249 10.65 23.66 7.15
CA THR A 249 10.50 24.98 6.52
C THR A 249 11.73 25.33 5.71
N GLN A 250 11.53 26.04 4.61
CA GLN A 250 12.63 26.57 3.81
C GLN A 250 13.15 27.90 4.40
N ASP A 251 12.34 28.56 5.22
CA ASP A 251 12.70 29.83 5.85
C ASP A 251 13.51 29.57 7.14
N SER A 252 14.82 29.82 7.08
CA SER A 252 15.73 29.67 8.22
C SER A 252 15.45 30.62 9.41
N THR A 253 14.58 31.62 9.23
CA THR A 253 14.21 32.55 10.30
C THR A 253 13.08 32.02 11.19
N ILE A 254 12.40 30.97 10.75
CA ILE A 254 11.25 30.39 11.44
C ILE A 254 11.66 29.06 12.09
N ASP A 255 11.38 28.92 13.37
CA ASP A 255 11.45 27.64 14.07
C ASP A 255 10.16 26.84 13.82
N PRO A 256 10.20 25.78 12.97
CA PRO A 256 9.00 25.04 12.65
C PRO A 256 8.45 24.23 13.84
N VAL A 257 9.32 23.79 14.75
CA VAL A 257 8.91 23.05 15.95
C VAL A 257 8.23 24.00 16.93
N GLY A 258 8.84 25.15 17.20
CA GLY A 258 8.29 26.17 18.09
C GLY A 258 6.95 26.72 17.61
N ALA A 259 6.79 26.94 16.30
CA ALA A 259 5.54 27.39 15.69
C ALA A 259 4.40 26.37 15.87
N CYS A 260 4.69 25.08 15.68
CA CYS A 260 3.72 24.00 15.89
C CYS A 260 3.37 23.77 17.35
N VAL A 261 4.31 23.94 18.28
CA VAL A 261 4.06 23.88 19.73
C VAL A 261 3.19 25.05 20.17
N GLY A 262 3.49 26.24 19.69
CA GLY A 262 2.80 27.46 20.04
C GLY A 262 3.14 27.98 21.44
N MET A 263 2.61 29.14 21.79
CA MET A 263 2.90 29.75 23.10
C MET A 263 2.49 28.82 24.26
N ARG A 264 3.45 28.43 25.09
CA ARG A 264 3.25 27.50 26.23
C ARG A 264 2.58 26.18 25.83
N GLY A 265 2.77 25.74 24.59
CA GLY A 265 2.19 24.49 24.09
C GLY A 265 0.72 24.55 23.71
N SER A 266 0.14 25.76 23.58
CA SER A 266 -1.31 25.92 23.37
C SER A 266 -1.84 25.22 22.09
N ARG A 267 -1.07 25.30 20.98
CA ARG A 267 -1.48 24.73 19.70
C ARG A 267 -1.41 23.20 19.73
N VAL A 268 -0.27 22.65 20.15
CA VAL A 268 -0.14 21.18 20.27
C VAL A 268 -1.15 20.61 21.27
N GLN A 269 -1.43 21.33 22.37
CA GLN A 269 -2.41 20.90 23.37
C GLN A 269 -3.84 20.85 22.81
N ALA A 270 -4.21 21.76 21.90
CA ALA A 270 -5.50 21.72 21.22
C ALA A 270 -5.64 20.44 20.39
N VAL A 271 -4.60 20.05 19.64
CA VAL A 271 -4.56 18.80 18.88
C VAL A 271 -4.58 17.58 19.82
N VAL A 272 -3.78 17.58 20.88
CA VAL A 272 -3.76 16.52 21.91
C VAL A 272 -5.15 16.29 22.51
N ASN A 273 -5.87 17.37 22.82
CA ASN A 273 -7.22 17.29 23.39
C ASN A 273 -8.21 16.69 22.39
N GLU A 274 -8.13 17.05 21.11
CA GLU A 274 -8.98 16.46 20.05
C GLU A 274 -8.72 14.94 19.92
N LEU A 275 -7.47 14.50 20.11
CA LEU A 275 -7.04 13.11 20.02
C LEU A 275 -7.09 12.35 21.36
N GLN A 276 -7.89 12.83 22.32
CA GLN A 276 -8.15 12.16 23.60
C GLN A 276 -6.88 11.94 24.46
N GLY A 277 -5.92 12.87 24.40
CA GLY A 277 -4.71 12.83 25.20
C GLY A 277 -3.54 12.07 24.56
N GLU A 278 -3.59 11.80 23.27
CA GLU A 278 -2.47 11.23 22.51
C GLU A 278 -1.25 12.16 22.58
N LYS A 279 -0.10 11.64 23.03
CA LYS A 279 1.14 12.41 23.12
C LYS A 279 1.72 12.66 21.74
N ILE A 280 2.07 13.91 21.44
CA ILE A 280 2.57 14.28 20.12
C ILE A 280 4.00 14.80 20.27
N ASP A 281 4.93 14.15 19.56
CA ASP A 281 6.31 14.60 19.40
C ASP A 281 6.45 15.30 18.04
N ILE A 282 6.90 16.54 18.05
CA ILE A 282 7.16 17.30 16.83
C ILE A 282 8.65 17.19 16.53
N VAL A 283 8.98 16.69 15.34
CA VAL A 283 10.33 16.34 14.89
C VAL A 283 10.72 17.26 13.74
N MET A 284 11.91 17.84 13.82
CA MET A 284 12.45 18.61 12.71
C MET A 284 12.93 17.66 11.60
N TRP A 285 12.38 17.82 10.40
CA TRP A 285 12.82 17.07 9.23
C TRP A 285 14.16 17.61 8.71
N SER A 286 14.99 16.75 8.17
CA SER A 286 16.27 17.10 7.54
C SER A 286 16.49 16.27 6.28
N GLU A 287 17.14 16.84 5.26
CA GLU A 287 17.59 16.10 4.08
C GLU A 287 18.65 15.06 4.44
N ASN A 288 19.46 15.34 5.46
CA ASN A 288 20.41 14.39 5.99
C ASN A 288 19.69 13.33 6.81
N GLN A 289 19.67 12.09 6.30
CA GLN A 289 18.97 10.96 6.92
C GLN A 289 19.45 10.69 8.36
N ALA A 290 20.75 10.80 8.63
CA ALA A 290 21.29 10.58 9.96
C ALA A 290 20.78 11.64 10.96
N THR A 291 20.77 12.91 10.57
CA THR A 291 20.25 14.01 11.40
C THR A 291 18.73 13.84 11.62
N TYR A 292 18.00 13.48 10.57
CA TYR A 292 16.56 13.27 10.68
C TYR A 292 16.22 12.09 11.60
N LEU A 293 16.99 11.00 11.51
CA LEU A 293 16.81 9.82 12.37
C LEU A 293 17.13 10.16 13.84
N ALA A 294 18.22 10.90 14.11
CA ALA A 294 18.55 11.35 15.45
C ALA A 294 17.41 12.17 16.05
N ASN A 295 16.85 13.12 15.28
CA ASN A 295 15.69 13.90 15.68
C ASN A 295 14.45 13.02 15.93
N ALA A 296 14.23 12.00 15.09
CA ALA A 296 13.09 11.10 15.21
C ALA A 296 13.15 10.19 16.44
N LEU A 297 14.35 9.86 16.94
CA LEU A 297 14.55 9.03 18.13
C LEU A 297 14.45 9.84 19.43
N ALA A 298 14.39 11.18 19.34
CA ALA A 298 14.20 11.99 20.53
C ALA A 298 13.05 11.45 21.42
N PRO A 299 13.21 11.49 22.79
CA PRO A 299 14.21 12.23 23.58
C PRO A 299 15.55 11.48 23.82
N ALA A 300 15.79 10.31 23.21
CA ALA A 300 17.06 9.61 23.36
C ALA A 300 18.15 10.33 22.56
N GLU A 301 19.35 10.38 23.12
CA GLU A 301 20.53 10.90 22.44
C GLU A 301 21.20 9.76 21.64
N VAL A 302 21.65 10.08 20.42
CA VAL A 302 22.28 9.13 19.52
C VAL A 302 23.78 9.42 19.46
N SER A 303 24.63 8.42 19.73
CA SER A 303 26.08 8.55 19.68
C SER A 303 26.63 8.37 18.26
N LYS A 304 26.19 7.34 17.54
CA LYS A 304 26.63 7.03 16.17
C LYS A 304 25.49 6.47 15.34
N ILE A 305 25.54 6.66 14.03
CA ILE A 305 24.56 6.14 13.07
C ILE A 305 25.34 5.51 11.91
N PHE A 306 25.03 4.25 11.60
CA PHE A 306 25.55 3.52 10.45
C PHE A 306 24.41 3.31 9.45
N LEU A 307 24.52 3.94 8.27
CA LEU A 307 23.53 3.85 7.20
C LEU A 307 23.95 2.76 6.21
N TYR A 308 23.06 1.80 5.97
CA TYR A 308 23.21 0.76 4.95
C TYR A 308 22.22 1.05 3.82
N GLU A 309 22.59 1.91 2.89
CA GLU A 309 21.71 2.43 1.83
C GLU A 309 21.08 1.33 0.99
N GLU A 310 21.84 0.27 0.67
CA GLU A 310 21.36 -0.85 -0.16
C GLU A 310 20.21 -1.66 0.48
N LYS A 311 20.08 -1.62 1.81
CA LYS A 311 19.13 -2.44 2.58
C LYS A 311 18.01 -1.63 3.25
N ASN A 312 17.97 -0.32 3.08
CA ASN A 312 17.10 0.58 3.85
C ASN A 312 17.18 0.34 5.38
N LYS A 313 18.34 -0.15 5.84
CA LYS A 313 18.61 -0.51 7.22
C LYS A 313 19.59 0.47 7.86
N VAL A 314 19.33 0.79 9.11
CA VAL A 314 20.18 1.70 9.87
C VAL A 314 20.45 1.10 11.24
N GLU A 315 21.73 1.08 11.61
CA GLU A 315 22.16 0.75 12.97
C GLU A 315 22.44 2.04 13.73
N VAL A 316 21.84 2.16 14.90
CA VAL A 316 21.95 3.34 15.76
C VAL A 316 22.58 2.94 17.07
N VAL A 317 23.72 3.54 17.38
CA VAL A 317 24.43 3.34 18.64
C VAL A 317 24.03 4.43 19.62
N ILE A 318 23.64 4.02 20.78
CA ILE A 318 23.16 4.90 21.85
C ILE A 318 23.86 4.59 23.17
N PRO A 319 23.97 5.57 24.09
CA PRO A 319 24.45 5.34 25.44
C PRO A 319 23.58 4.32 26.18
N ASP A 320 24.21 3.47 26.99
CA ASP A 320 23.54 2.36 27.68
C ASP A 320 22.40 2.81 28.58
N ASP A 321 22.54 3.96 29.24
CA ASP A 321 21.53 4.56 30.11
C ASP A 321 20.29 5.05 29.34
N GLN A 322 20.41 5.25 28.04
CA GLN A 322 19.34 5.77 27.18
C GLN A 322 18.62 4.71 26.34
N LEU A 323 19.06 3.44 26.39
CA LEU A 323 18.47 2.34 25.65
C LEU A 323 16.94 2.25 25.86
N SER A 324 16.50 2.33 27.11
CA SER A 324 15.08 2.27 27.45
C SER A 324 14.26 3.44 26.88
N LEU A 325 14.88 4.62 26.72
CA LEU A 325 14.24 5.79 26.12
C LEU A 325 14.14 5.67 24.59
N ALA A 326 15.21 5.18 23.96
CA ALA A 326 15.25 5.00 22.52
C ALA A 326 14.27 3.95 22.03
N ILE A 327 14.22 2.79 22.70
CA ILE A 327 13.24 1.73 22.40
C ILE A 327 11.84 2.22 22.76
N GLY A 328 11.71 2.85 23.92
CA GLY A 328 10.42 3.27 24.45
C GLY A 328 9.57 2.10 24.97
N ARG A 329 8.43 2.41 25.55
CA ARG A 329 7.53 1.41 26.13
C ARG A 329 7.02 0.45 25.04
N LYS A 330 7.33 -0.82 25.14
CA LYS A 330 6.97 -1.88 24.15
C LYS A 330 7.49 -1.60 22.74
N GLY A 331 8.64 -0.96 22.61
CA GLY A 331 9.20 -0.63 21.31
C GLY A 331 8.50 0.53 20.56
N GLN A 332 7.64 1.29 21.26
CA GLN A 332 6.82 2.31 20.63
C GLN A 332 7.64 3.43 19.99
N ASN A 333 8.72 3.91 20.66
CA ASN A 333 9.50 5.02 20.14
C ASN A 333 10.26 4.66 18.87
N VAL A 334 10.97 3.51 18.88
CA VAL A 334 11.68 3.03 17.71
C VAL A 334 10.73 2.69 16.55
N LYS A 335 9.57 2.07 16.83
CA LYS A 335 8.56 1.76 15.80
C LYS A 335 8.01 3.04 15.15
N LEU A 336 7.71 4.06 15.94
CA LEU A 336 7.24 5.35 15.42
C LEU A 336 8.33 6.05 14.62
N ALA A 337 9.60 6.02 15.07
CA ALA A 337 10.73 6.58 14.34
C ALA A 337 10.96 5.83 13.01
N SER A 338 10.94 4.50 13.01
CA SER A 338 11.05 3.65 11.82
C SER A 338 9.96 3.98 10.78
N THR A 339 8.69 4.03 11.21
CA THR A 339 7.58 4.41 10.31
C THR A 339 7.70 5.85 9.81
N LEU A 340 8.19 6.79 10.66
CA LEU A 340 8.34 8.19 10.30
C LEU A 340 9.41 8.40 9.23
N THR A 341 10.56 7.69 9.36
CA THR A 341 11.72 7.81 8.46
C THR A 341 11.68 6.82 7.30
N ASN A 342 10.79 5.83 7.36
CA ASN A 342 10.70 4.70 6.42
C ASN A 342 12.01 3.89 6.33
N LEU A 343 12.71 3.73 7.47
CA LEU A 343 13.95 2.98 7.62
C LEU A 343 13.75 1.88 8.65
N GLU A 344 14.41 0.74 8.46
CA GLU A 344 14.51 -0.30 9.47
C GLU A 344 15.62 0.08 10.47
N ILE A 345 15.26 0.27 11.74
CA ILE A 345 16.15 0.79 12.77
C ILE A 345 16.53 -0.34 13.72
N ASP A 346 17.81 -0.69 13.76
CA ASP A 346 18.40 -1.54 14.79
C ASP A 346 19.12 -0.66 15.82
N ILE A 347 18.84 -0.90 17.08
CA ILE A 347 19.43 -0.16 18.18
C ILE A 347 20.48 -1.05 18.86
N LEU A 348 21.67 -0.51 19.01
CA LEU A 348 22.79 -1.12 19.71
C LEU A 348 23.24 -0.19 20.84
N THR A 349 23.72 -0.77 21.93
CA THR A 349 24.39 0.01 22.98
C THR A 349 25.85 0.27 22.62
N GLU A 350 26.48 1.24 23.29
CA GLU A 350 27.92 1.49 23.10
C GLU A 350 28.76 0.30 23.55
N GLU A 351 28.31 -0.45 24.59
CA GLU A 351 28.96 -1.68 25.04
C GLU A 351 28.87 -2.77 23.96
N GLU A 352 27.67 -3.05 23.45
CA GLU A 352 27.43 -4.05 22.42
C GLU A 352 28.22 -3.74 21.13
N GLU A 353 28.27 -2.50 20.70
CA GLU A 353 29.05 -2.06 19.55
C GLU A 353 30.55 -2.24 19.78
N THR A 354 31.02 -1.90 20.99
CA THR A 354 32.41 -2.07 21.36
C THR A 354 32.82 -3.54 21.42
N GLU A 355 31.97 -4.40 21.99
CA GLU A 355 32.20 -5.84 22.03
C GLU A 355 32.21 -6.43 20.61
N ARG A 356 31.24 -6.08 19.76
CA ARG A 356 31.20 -6.50 18.35
C ARG A 356 32.46 -6.12 17.60
N ARG A 357 32.93 -4.87 17.76
CA ARG A 357 34.18 -4.43 17.15
C ARG A 357 35.40 -5.17 17.66
N LYS A 358 35.47 -5.46 18.96
CA LYS A 358 36.55 -6.26 19.53
C LYS A 358 36.56 -7.69 18.97
N GLU A 359 35.37 -8.30 18.87
CA GLU A 359 35.20 -9.63 18.30
C GLU A 359 35.60 -9.66 16.80
N GLU A 360 35.10 -8.70 16.01
CA GLU A 360 35.47 -8.55 14.60
C GLU A 360 36.97 -8.33 14.43
N PHE A 361 37.56 -7.47 15.27
CA PHE A 361 38.98 -7.21 15.26
C PHE A 361 39.77 -8.47 15.59
N LYS A 362 39.35 -9.22 16.61
CA LYS A 362 39.99 -10.47 17.01
C LYS A 362 39.91 -11.53 15.91
N VAL A 363 38.73 -11.75 15.34
CA VAL A 363 38.53 -12.71 14.22
C VAL A 363 39.40 -12.35 13.02
N LYS A 364 39.45 -11.07 12.64
CA LYS A 364 40.29 -10.61 11.54
C LYS A 364 41.80 -10.78 11.83
N THR A 365 42.21 -10.48 13.07
CA THR A 365 43.59 -10.65 13.51
C THR A 365 43.99 -12.14 13.48
N GLU A 366 43.16 -13.03 14.06
CA GLU A 366 43.39 -14.48 14.06
C GLU A 366 43.49 -15.03 12.62
N MET A 367 42.59 -14.57 11.73
CA MET A 367 42.64 -14.96 10.31
C MET A 367 43.95 -14.55 9.64
N LEU A 368 44.47 -13.33 9.89
CA LEU A 368 45.72 -12.87 9.33
C LEU A 368 46.94 -13.61 9.93
N ILE A 369 46.92 -13.93 11.23
CA ILE A 369 47.96 -14.75 11.87
C ILE A 369 48.05 -16.10 11.19
N GLU A 370 46.92 -16.79 11.03
CA GLU A 370 46.88 -18.11 10.40
C GLU A 370 47.29 -18.08 8.93
N ALA A 371 46.81 -17.07 8.18
CA ALA A 371 47.08 -16.97 6.74
C ALA A 371 48.49 -16.52 6.38
N LEU A 372 49.10 -15.64 7.17
CA LEU A 372 50.37 -15.02 6.88
C LEU A 372 51.54 -15.56 7.73
N ASP A 373 51.22 -16.39 8.74
CA ASP A 373 52.22 -16.91 9.71
C ASP A 373 53.04 -15.74 10.33
N VAL A 374 52.32 -14.72 10.83
CA VAL A 374 52.95 -13.52 11.43
C VAL A 374 52.64 -13.45 12.91
N GLU A 375 53.46 -12.69 13.64
CA GLU A 375 53.21 -12.43 15.08
C GLU A 375 51.93 -11.60 15.30
N ASP A 376 51.27 -11.79 16.44
CA ASP A 376 50.04 -11.13 16.83
C ASP A 376 50.11 -9.59 16.68
N VAL A 377 51.26 -8.98 17.04
CA VAL A 377 51.44 -7.53 16.93
C VAL A 377 51.38 -7.05 15.48
N ILE A 378 51.97 -7.81 14.53
CA ILE A 378 52.02 -7.48 13.11
C ILE A 378 50.57 -7.58 12.53
N ALA A 379 49.86 -8.64 12.87
CA ALA A 379 48.46 -8.80 12.43
C ALA A 379 47.55 -7.70 12.96
N GLN A 380 47.69 -7.32 14.24
CA GLN A 380 46.92 -6.21 14.83
C GLN A 380 47.21 -4.87 14.13
N LEU A 381 48.49 -4.58 13.81
CA LEU A 381 48.84 -3.38 13.05
C LEU A 381 48.23 -3.36 11.65
N LEU A 382 48.26 -4.48 10.93
CA LEU A 382 47.63 -4.60 9.61
C LEU A 382 46.11 -4.34 9.69
N VAL A 383 45.41 -4.94 10.64
CA VAL A 383 43.97 -4.73 10.83
C VAL A 383 43.68 -3.28 11.21
N THR A 384 44.50 -2.63 12.04
CA THR A 384 44.36 -1.23 12.47
C THR A 384 44.49 -0.29 11.29
N GLU A 385 45.40 -0.56 10.36
CA GLU A 385 45.62 0.21 9.13
C GLU A 385 44.62 -0.09 8.00
N GLY A 386 43.63 -0.98 8.28
CA GLY A 386 42.54 -1.26 7.37
C GLY A 386 42.73 -2.46 6.45
N TYR A 387 43.83 -3.22 6.58
CA TYR A 387 44.05 -4.47 5.85
C TYR A 387 43.30 -5.62 6.51
N VAL A 388 42.02 -5.79 6.12
CA VAL A 388 41.11 -6.76 6.76
C VAL A 388 41.00 -8.10 6.03
N SER A 389 41.63 -8.25 4.88
CA SER A 389 41.62 -9.48 4.07
C SER A 389 43.00 -9.80 3.48
N VAL A 390 43.29 -11.09 3.28
CA VAL A 390 44.55 -11.53 2.65
C VAL A 390 44.66 -11.03 1.19
N ASP A 391 43.51 -10.96 0.50
CA ASP A 391 43.45 -10.44 -0.88
C ASP A 391 43.86 -8.96 -0.96
N SER A 392 43.45 -8.12 0.01
CA SER A 392 43.87 -6.72 0.04
C SER A 392 45.37 -6.56 0.21
N ILE A 393 46.01 -7.40 1.03
CA ILE A 393 47.43 -7.40 1.27
C ILE A 393 48.20 -7.95 0.06
N ALA A 394 47.73 -9.03 -0.56
CA ALA A 394 48.38 -9.62 -1.74
C ALA A 394 48.42 -8.70 -2.97
N ASN A 395 47.41 -7.81 -3.10
CA ASN A 395 47.32 -6.87 -4.21
C ASN A 395 47.93 -5.49 -3.90
N GLU A 396 48.45 -5.28 -2.69
CA GLU A 396 49.03 -4.02 -2.27
C GLU A 396 50.50 -3.86 -2.71
N ASN A 397 50.95 -2.62 -2.77
CA ASN A 397 52.35 -2.29 -3.03
C ASN A 397 53.17 -2.26 -1.72
N SER A 398 54.39 -2.75 -1.75
CA SER A 398 55.29 -2.72 -0.59
C SER A 398 55.49 -1.31 -0.02
N GLU A 399 55.55 -0.28 -0.86
CA GLU A 399 55.66 1.14 -0.46
C GLU A 399 54.52 1.64 0.42
N ASN A 400 53.31 1.06 0.32
CA ASN A 400 52.19 1.42 1.15
C ASN A 400 52.25 0.72 2.52
N LEU A 401 52.67 -0.54 2.56
CA LEU A 401 52.90 -1.24 3.81
C LEU A 401 54.06 -0.67 4.62
N GLU A 402 55.11 -0.17 3.95
CA GLU A 402 56.25 0.52 4.58
C GLU A 402 55.85 1.81 5.33
N LYS A 403 54.70 2.38 5.05
CA LYS A 403 54.15 3.53 5.79
C LYS A 403 53.64 3.18 7.20
N ILE A 404 53.42 1.91 7.46
CA ILE A 404 52.96 1.40 8.75
C ILE A 404 54.17 1.45 9.71
N GLU A 405 53.97 2.01 10.88
CA GLU A 405 55.02 2.15 11.89
C GLU A 405 55.54 0.75 12.30
N GLY A 406 56.81 0.50 12.10
CA GLY A 406 57.46 -0.78 12.41
C GLY A 406 57.61 -1.74 11.21
N PHE A 407 57.18 -1.34 9.99
CA PHE A 407 57.37 -2.14 8.78
C PHE A 407 58.56 -1.60 7.97
N ASP A 408 59.48 -2.49 7.66
CA ASP A 408 60.56 -2.21 6.71
C ASP A 408 60.27 -2.82 5.34
N SER A 409 61.14 -2.53 4.34
CA SER A 409 60.97 -3.00 2.96
C SER A 409 61.02 -4.53 2.86
N ASP A 410 61.86 -5.18 3.70
CA ASP A 410 62.03 -6.63 3.67
C ASP A 410 60.79 -7.32 4.27
N LEU A 411 60.29 -6.83 5.41
CA LEU A 411 59.07 -7.34 6.06
C LEU A 411 57.83 -7.13 5.17
N SER A 412 57.68 -5.96 4.58
CA SER A 412 56.55 -5.65 3.70
C SER A 412 56.52 -6.57 2.47
N SER A 413 57.67 -6.81 1.87
CA SER A 413 57.79 -7.73 0.72
C SER A 413 57.54 -9.18 1.10
N GLU A 414 57.98 -9.60 2.30
CA GLU A 414 57.75 -10.94 2.83
C GLU A 414 56.26 -11.17 3.12
N ILE A 415 55.56 -10.23 3.73
CA ILE A 415 54.14 -10.32 4.03
C ILE A 415 53.33 -10.44 2.73
N ILE A 416 53.61 -9.63 1.72
CA ILE A 416 52.95 -9.72 0.40
C ILE A 416 53.19 -11.07 -0.25
N SER A 417 54.45 -11.58 -0.17
CA SER A 417 54.79 -12.89 -0.70
C SER A 417 54.03 -14.02 0.01
N ARG A 418 53.94 -13.97 1.34
CA ARG A 418 53.18 -14.94 2.13
C ARG A 418 51.69 -14.88 1.80
N ALA A 419 51.09 -13.68 1.66
CA ALA A 419 49.72 -13.50 1.25
C ALA A 419 49.45 -14.13 -0.13
N LYS A 420 50.32 -13.90 -1.12
CA LYS A 420 50.20 -14.51 -2.44
C LYS A 420 50.32 -16.04 -2.40
N ASN A 421 51.25 -16.55 -1.62
CA ASN A 421 51.46 -17.99 -1.47
C ASN A 421 50.22 -18.65 -0.83
N TYR A 422 49.70 -18.07 0.24
CA TYR A 422 48.49 -18.56 0.89
C TYR A 422 47.28 -18.61 -0.07
N LEU A 423 47.04 -17.54 -0.84
CA LEU A 423 45.96 -17.52 -1.83
C LEU A 423 46.20 -18.56 -2.94
N ASN A 424 47.43 -18.77 -3.37
CA ASN A 424 47.77 -19.80 -4.36
C ASN A 424 47.53 -21.21 -3.80
N GLU A 425 47.99 -21.48 -2.57
CA GLU A 425 47.77 -22.77 -1.91
C GLU A 425 46.27 -23.05 -1.74
N LYS A 426 45.49 -22.06 -1.29
CA LYS A 426 44.03 -22.15 -1.14
C LYS A 426 43.35 -22.39 -2.50
N ASN A 427 43.76 -21.71 -3.55
CA ASN A 427 43.27 -21.94 -4.90
C ASN A 427 43.56 -23.35 -5.40
N VAL A 428 44.78 -23.88 -5.15
CA VAL A 428 45.15 -25.26 -5.50
C VAL A 428 44.35 -26.29 -4.72
N GLU A 429 44.07 -26.03 -3.44
CA GLU A 429 43.23 -26.87 -2.63
C GLU A 429 41.79 -26.87 -3.11
N ASP A 430 41.24 -25.68 -3.40
CA ASP A 430 39.89 -25.55 -3.95
C ASP A 430 39.75 -26.24 -5.32
N LEU A 431 40.75 -26.13 -6.21
CA LEU A 431 40.78 -26.86 -7.47
C LEU A 431 40.79 -28.39 -7.28
N LYS A 432 41.54 -28.90 -6.29
CA LYS A 432 41.54 -30.34 -5.97
C LYS A 432 40.16 -30.80 -5.49
N ILE A 433 39.53 -30.02 -4.61
CA ILE A 433 38.19 -30.32 -4.12
C ILE A 433 37.17 -30.33 -5.27
N ILE A 434 37.29 -29.37 -6.19
CA ILE A 434 36.42 -29.26 -7.37
C ILE A 434 36.62 -30.51 -8.26
N ASP A 435 37.85 -30.88 -8.55
CA ASP A 435 38.16 -32.01 -9.44
C ASP A 435 37.79 -33.37 -8.83
N GLU A 436 37.92 -33.52 -7.50
CA GLU A 436 37.55 -34.75 -6.79
C GLU A 436 36.03 -34.92 -6.61
N LYS A 437 35.28 -33.85 -6.36
CA LYS A 437 33.90 -33.92 -5.95
C LYS A 437 32.91 -33.51 -7.03
N ILE A 438 33.21 -32.48 -7.84
CA ILE A 438 32.27 -32.00 -8.86
C ILE A 438 32.51 -32.82 -10.14
N THR A 439 31.56 -33.69 -10.45
CA THR A 439 31.62 -34.55 -11.64
C THR A 439 30.94 -33.93 -12.87
N ASP A 440 30.17 -32.88 -12.69
CA ASP A 440 29.40 -32.22 -13.74
C ASP A 440 30.13 -31.03 -14.33
N ASP A 441 30.54 -31.14 -15.60
CA ASP A 441 31.23 -30.10 -16.35
C ASP A 441 30.32 -28.88 -16.60
N GLU A 442 29.01 -29.04 -16.59
CA GLU A 442 28.07 -27.93 -16.78
C GLU A 442 28.00 -27.04 -15.56
N LEU A 443 28.05 -27.59 -14.34
CA LEU A 443 28.14 -26.81 -13.10
C LEU A 443 29.50 -26.03 -13.07
N LYS A 444 30.61 -26.66 -13.50
CA LYS A 444 31.92 -26.00 -13.57
C LYS A 444 31.92 -24.79 -14.51
N ASN A 445 31.14 -24.86 -15.61
CA ASN A 445 31.11 -23.84 -16.64
C ASN A 445 29.91 -22.85 -16.48
N LEU A 446 29.17 -22.93 -15.42
CA LEU A 446 28.02 -22.02 -15.19
C LEU A 446 28.52 -20.59 -15.01
N SER A 447 28.05 -19.69 -15.86
CA SER A 447 28.46 -18.28 -15.84
C SER A 447 28.08 -17.60 -14.53
N GLY A 448 29.08 -17.06 -13.84
CA GLY A 448 28.89 -16.38 -12.55
C GLY A 448 29.54 -17.13 -11.37
N LEU A 449 29.74 -18.45 -11.46
CA LEU A 449 30.47 -19.23 -10.45
C LEU A 449 31.98 -19.08 -10.64
N ASN A 450 32.67 -18.78 -9.55
CA ASN A 450 34.14 -18.82 -9.50
C ASN A 450 34.64 -20.05 -8.74
N ASN A 451 35.93 -20.34 -8.79
CA ASN A 451 36.52 -21.53 -8.18
C ASN A 451 36.22 -21.60 -6.65
N LYS A 452 36.22 -20.46 -5.95
CA LYS A 452 35.90 -20.39 -4.52
C LYS A 452 34.45 -20.81 -4.26
N MET A 453 33.51 -20.35 -5.09
CA MET A 453 32.08 -20.73 -4.99
C MET A 453 31.91 -22.22 -5.28
N LEU A 454 32.53 -22.73 -6.33
CA LEU A 454 32.48 -24.15 -6.68
C LEU A 454 33.05 -25.04 -5.55
N ALA A 455 34.14 -24.65 -4.92
CA ALA A 455 34.69 -25.37 -3.78
C ALA A 455 33.77 -25.37 -2.57
N LEU A 456 33.07 -24.24 -2.29
CA LEU A 456 32.06 -24.13 -1.24
C LEU A 456 30.85 -25.02 -1.52
N LEU A 457 30.36 -25.05 -2.76
CA LEU A 457 29.31 -25.96 -3.20
C LEU A 457 29.71 -27.43 -2.99
N ALA A 458 30.92 -27.80 -3.40
CA ALA A 458 31.46 -29.14 -3.22
C ALA A 458 31.63 -29.54 -1.74
N LYS A 459 31.98 -28.59 -0.85
CA LYS A 459 32.05 -28.80 0.60
C LYS A 459 30.66 -29.03 1.21
N ASN A 460 29.60 -28.44 0.63
CA ASN A 460 28.22 -28.57 1.08
C ASN A 460 27.41 -29.63 0.31
N ASN A 461 28.10 -30.58 -0.35
CA ASN A 461 27.50 -31.72 -1.07
C ASN A 461 26.65 -31.34 -2.29
N VAL A 462 26.93 -30.24 -2.94
CA VAL A 462 26.35 -29.82 -4.22
C VAL A 462 27.33 -30.16 -5.32
N PHE A 463 27.05 -31.21 -6.13
CA PHE A 463 28.01 -31.78 -7.06
C PHE A 463 27.61 -31.67 -8.53
N THR A 464 26.30 -31.46 -8.77
CA THR A 464 25.70 -31.38 -10.11
C THR A 464 24.99 -30.08 -10.33
N LEU A 465 24.73 -29.74 -11.62
CA LEU A 465 23.93 -28.57 -11.98
C LEU A 465 22.50 -28.67 -11.43
N ASP A 466 21.95 -29.88 -11.38
CA ASP A 466 20.60 -30.11 -10.84
C ASP A 466 20.55 -29.88 -9.33
N ASP A 467 21.59 -30.37 -8.58
CA ASP A 467 21.68 -30.07 -7.14
C ASP A 467 21.73 -28.55 -6.87
N PHE A 468 22.45 -27.80 -7.71
CA PHE A 468 22.51 -26.34 -7.60
C PHE A 468 21.20 -25.66 -7.98
N ALA A 469 20.50 -26.17 -9.02
CA ALA A 469 19.21 -25.67 -9.46
C ALA A 469 18.08 -25.90 -8.42
N ASP A 470 18.21 -26.92 -7.57
CA ASP A 470 17.28 -27.19 -6.47
C ASP A 470 17.39 -26.20 -5.30
N LEU A 471 18.55 -25.54 -5.16
CA LEU A 471 18.74 -24.59 -4.07
C LEU A 471 17.91 -23.32 -4.24
N SER A 472 17.53 -22.74 -3.13
CA SER A 472 16.93 -21.41 -3.10
C SER A 472 18.00 -20.33 -2.89
N THR A 473 17.68 -19.08 -3.22
CA THR A 473 18.54 -17.93 -2.95
C THR A 473 18.91 -17.86 -1.46
N TYR A 474 17.95 -18.20 -0.59
CA TYR A 474 18.17 -18.24 0.86
C TYR A 474 19.24 -19.27 1.27
N ASP A 475 19.23 -20.48 0.70
CA ASP A 475 20.21 -21.52 0.98
C ASP A 475 21.64 -21.13 0.61
N LEU A 476 21.78 -20.20 -0.34
CA LEU A 476 23.07 -19.73 -0.80
C LEU A 476 23.60 -18.52 -0.04
N ILE A 477 22.77 -17.53 0.28
CA ILE A 477 23.22 -16.22 0.79
C ILE A 477 22.81 -15.89 2.21
N ASP A 478 22.11 -16.80 2.93
CA ASP A 478 21.78 -16.56 4.34
C ASP A 478 23.06 -16.33 5.17
N LYS A 479 23.03 -15.30 6.01
CA LYS A 479 24.20 -14.88 6.80
C LYS A 479 24.67 -15.91 7.81
N ASN A 480 23.78 -16.80 8.27
CA ASN A 480 24.09 -17.79 9.32
C ASN A 480 24.38 -19.16 8.73
N GLU A 481 23.56 -19.60 7.76
CA GLU A 481 23.56 -20.97 7.23
C GLU A 481 23.84 -21.05 5.73
N GLY A 482 23.91 -19.93 5.01
CA GLY A 482 24.11 -19.88 3.56
C GLY A 482 25.49 -20.42 3.12
N ILE A 483 25.51 -21.11 2.00
CA ILE A 483 26.73 -21.70 1.42
C ILE A 483 27.77 -20.62 1.05
N PHE A 484 27.30 -19.46 0.58
CA PHE A 484 28.12 -18.31 0.18
C PHE A 484 28.19 -17.22 1.26
N LYS A 485 27.90 -17.53 2.52
CA LYS A 485 27.91 -16.54 3.63
C LYS A 485 29.20 -15.74 3.79
N GLU A 486 30.33 -16.29 3.31
CA GLU A 486 31.65 -15.65 3.33
C GLU A 486 31.94 -14.83 2.06
N ILE A 487 31.03 -14.82 1.11
CA ILE A 487 31.18 -14.12 -0.18
C ILE A 487 30.12 -13.01 -0.22
N ASP A 488 30.57 -11.78 -0.38
CA ASP A 488 29.65 -10.65 -0.57
C ASP A 488 29.15 -10.67 -2.02
N ILE A 489 27.93 -11.15 -2.21
CA ILE A 489 27.29 -11.29 -3.51
C ILE A 489 25.83 -10.82 -3.44
N GLU A 490 25.41 -10.04 -4.41
CA GLU A 490 24.04 -9.55 -4.48
C GLU A 490 23.04 -10.66 -4.77
N GLU A 491 21.88 -10.59 -4.10
CA GLU A 491 20.77 -11.55 -4.26
C GLU A 491 20.33 -11.72 -5.72
N ASN A 492 20.31 -10.63 -6.49
CA ASN A 492 19.94 -10.64 -7.91
C ASN A 492 20.89 -11.51 -8.75
N ILE A 493 22.19 -11.45 -8.46
CA ILE A 493 23.21 -12.23 -9.19
C ILE A 493 23.03 -13.72 -8.89
N VAL A 494 22.82 -14.07 -7.61
CA VAL A 494 22.60 -15.46 -7.21
C VAL A 494 21.31 -16.00 -7.82
N ASN A 495 20.25 -15.21 -7.83
CA ASN A 495 18.98 -15.60 -8.47
C ASN A 495 19.16 -15.84 -9.99
N ASP A 496 19.92 -14.98 -10.67
CA ASP A 496 20.25 -15.16 -12.10
C ASP A 496 21.05 -16.45 -12.35
N MET A 497 21.99 -16.82 -11.45
CA MET A 497 22.72 -18.07 -11.54
C MET A 497 21.80 -19.29 -11.41
N ILE A 498 20.92 -19.29 -10.40
CA ILE A 498 19.91 -20.34 -10.18
C ILE A 498 18.99 -20.46 -11.40
N MET A 499 18.52 -19.33 -11.92
CA MET A 499 17.63 -19.33 -13.10
C MET A 499 18.31 -19.88 -14.34
N LYS A 500 19.59 -19.59 -14.56
CA LYS A 500 20.39 -20.19 -15.64
C LYS A 500 20.58 -21.68 -15.46
N ALA A 501 20.81 -22.15 -14.24
CA ALA A 501 20.88 -23.58 -13.95
C ALA A 501 19.57 -24.30 -14.27
N ARG A 502 18.42 -23.66 -13.97
CA ARG A 502 17.07 -24.18 -14.24
C ARG A 502 16.64 -24.10 -15.71
N GLU A 503 17.39 -23.42 -16.58
CA GLU A 503 17.02 -23.34 -18.01
C GLU A 503 16.90 -24.71 -18.68
N LYS A 504 17.60 -25.74 -18.22
CA LYS A 504 17.48 -27.11 -18.72
C LYS A 504 16.09 -27.69 -18.46
N TRP A 505 15.55 -27.50 -17.26
CA TRP A 505 14.22 -28.03 -16.88
C TRP A 505 13.10 -27.48 -17.77
N PHE A 506 13.23 -26.22 -18.21
CA PHE A 506 12.26 -25.60 -19.12
C PHE A 506 12.42 -26.00 -20.60
N LYS A 507 13.56 -26.64 -20.97
CA LYS A 507 13.80 -27.13 -22.35
C LYS A 507 13.38 -28.58 -22.54
N GLU A 508 13.33 -29.40 -21.50
CA GLU A 508 12.89 -30.78 -21.53
C GLU A 508 11.34 -30.95 -21.56
N ASP A 509 10.59 -29.92 -21.18
CA ASP A 509 9.11 -29.88 -21.18
C ASP A 509 8.52 -29.34 -22.51
N LYS A 510 9.30 -29.21 -23.56
CA LYS A 510 8.87 -28.86 -24.92
C LYS A 510 9.22 -29.98 -25.90
#